data_ae44c1f79c762c05536d711e1cd6ddf3
#
_entry.id   ae44c1f79c762c05536d711e1cd6ddf3
#
_cell.length_a   1.000
_cell.length_b   1.000
_cell.length_c   1.000
_cell.angle_alpha   90.00
_cell.angle_beta   90.00
_cell.angle_gamma   90.00
#
_symmetry.space_group_name_H-M   'P 1'
#
loop_
_entity.id
_entity.type
_entity.pdbx_description
1 polymer ?
#
loop_
_entity_poly.entity_id
_entity_poly.type
_entity_poly.pdbx_seq_one_letter_code
_entity_poly.pdbx_strand_id
1 'polypeptide(L)'
;MSNGYLLWVDDEIELLRAHIIFLQSKGYEVVTVSNGTDAIEECKQHKFDLVLLDEMMPGISGLETLQQIKELSPATPVVMVTKSEEENIMDQAIGSKIADYLIKPVNPNQILLTLKKNIHRKQIVSEVTQTGYQQNFQDISMQIMNCDTIDDWKDAYRRLVHWELELSSTDSNMTEMLQMQKEEANNGFAKFIKKHYLSWVAPGVTERPLMSPDIFKRKVFPAINEGEKVFLIVIDNFRYDQWRVLSKEIGNMFDIEEDMYTSILPTATQYARNAIFSGLMPEQIEKMFPELWVDEDEDEGKNLNEEPLIRTQIERYRRRDSFSYHKVNDSTGADKLLARLNELTKNDLNVIVVNFIDMLSHAR
;
A
#
# COMPACT_ATOMS: atom_id res chain seq x y z
N MET A 1 5.53 -33.93 -9.61
CA MET A 1 6.44 -32.80 -9.52
C MET A 1 7.02 -32.77 -8.14
N SER A 2 8.30 -32.44 -7.99
CA SER A 2 8.94 -32.27 -6.67
C SER A 2 8.36 -31.06 -5.95
N ASN A 3 8.15 -31.14 -4.63
CA ASN A 3 7.68 -30.02 -3.80
C ASN A 3 8.82 -29.06 -3.42
N GLY A 4 10.05 -29.35 -3.81
CA GLY A 4 11.23 -28.53 -3.59
C GLY A 4 12.51 -29.35 -3.49
N TYR A 5 13.62 -28.75 -3.85
CA TYR A 5 14.98 -29.31 -3.83
C TYR A 5 15.76 -28.70 -2.67
N LEU A 6 16.09 -29.52 -1.68
CA LEU A 6 16.63 -29.10 -0.38
C LEU A 6 18.08 -29.56 -0.22
N LEU A 7 18.91 -28.70 0.40
CA LEU A 7 20.19 -29.11 0.95
C LEU A 7 20.08 -29.20 2.48
N TRP A 8 20.49 -30.32 3.08
CA TRP A 8 20.58 -30.47 4.54
C TRP A 8 22.03 -30.69 4.95
N VAL A 9 22.56 -29.78 5.72
CA VAL A 9 23.94 -29.73 6.18
C VAL A 9 23.98 -29.98 7.69
N ASP A 10 24.55 -31.10 8.11
CA ASP A 10 24.59 -31.51 9.52
C ASP A 10 25.67 -32.59 9.71
N ASP A 11 26.58 -32.44 10.64
CA ASP A 11 27.67 -33.41 10.87
C ASP A 11 27.14 -34.76 11.44
N GLU A 12 25.96 -34.73 12.08
CA GLU A 12 25.25 -35.91 12.56
C GLU A 12 24.13 -36.35 11.57
N ILE A 13 24.27 -36.11 10.28
CA ILE A 13 23.21 -36.28 9.25
C ILE A 13 22.65 -37.72 9.23
N GLU A 14 23.44 -38.72 9.56
CA GLU A 14 22.99 -40.12 9.64
C GLU A 14 21.92 -40.33 10.73
N LEU A 15 21.96 -39.57 11.81
CA LEU A 15 20.95 -39.61 12.88
C LEU A 15 19.62 -38.99 12.45
N LEU A 16 19.63 -38.17 11.39
CA LEU A 16 18.47 -37.48 10.84
C LEU A 16 17.77 -38.24 9.72
N ARG A 17 18.18 -39.49 9.44
CA ARG A 17 17.64 -40.31 8.36
C ARG A 17 16.11 -40.43 8.38
N ALA A 18 15.51 -40.55 9.57
CA ALA A 18 14.05 -40.60 9.70
C ALA A 18 13.35 -39.29 9.23
N HIS A 19 13.95 -38.14 9.48
CA HIS A 19 13.46 -36.85 9.03
C HIS A 19 13.59 -36.72 7.52
N ILE A 20 14.70 -37.17 6.95
CA ILE A 20 14.95 -37.13 5.49
C ILE A 20 13.90 -37.99 4.77
N ILE A 21 13.67 -39.23 5.24
CA ILE A 21 12.64 -40.14 4.70
C ILE A 21 11.24 -39.49 4.80
N PHE A 22 10.94 -38.86 5.92
CA PHE A 22 9.68 -38.14 6.10
C PHE A 22 9.52 -37.03 5.06
N LEU A 23 10.53 -36.18 4.84
CA LEU A 23 10.48 -35.09 3.85
C LEU A 23 10.36 -35.63 2.42
N GLN A 24 11.10 -36.73 2.10
CA GLN A 24 10.97 -37.40 0.82
C GLN A 24 9.57 -37.98 0.60
N SER A 25 8.92 -38.52 1.65
CA SER A 25 7.53 -38.99 1.59
C SER A 25 6.53 -37.84 1.33
N LYS A 26 6.92 -36.60 1.64
CA LYS A 26 6.17 -35.39 1.36
C LYS A 26 6.50 -34.76 0.00
N GLY A 27 7.31 -35.44 -0.82
CA GLY A 27 7.63 -35.03 -2.19
C GLY A 27 8.80 -34.02 -2.30
N TYR A 28 9.60 -33.84 -1.24
CA TYR A 28 10.83 -33.04 -1.32
C TYR A 28 12.01 -33.94 -1.75
N GLU A 29 12.89 -33.38 -2.56
CA GLU A 29 14.20 -34.00 -2.85
C GLU A 29 15.21 -33.38 -1.90
N VAL A 30 15.97 -34.24 -1.20
CA VAL A 30 16.89 -33.83 -0.14
C VAL A 30 18.29 -34.32 -0.48
N VAL A 31 19.21 -33.40 -0.70
CA VAL A 31 20.66 -33.63 -0.74
C VAL A 31 21.22 -33.42 0.66
N THR A 32 22.14 -34.26 1.08
CA THR A 32 22.72 -34.23 2.42
C THR A 32 24.24 -34.15 2.36
N VAL A 33 24.83 -33.28 3.17
CA VAL A 33 26.26 -33.13 3.36
C VAL A 33 26.58 -33.00 4.84
N SER A 34 27.79 -33.35 5.26
CA SER A 34 28.18 -33.41 6.66
C SER A 34 29.03 -32.22 7.14
N ASN A 35 29.34 -31.28 6.28
CA ASN A 35 30.15 -30.10 6.62
C ASN A 35 29.87 -28.92 5.72
N GLY A 36 30.28 -27.72 6.15
CA GLY A 36 30.04 -26.48 5.44
C GLY A 36 30.78 -26.33 4.11
N THR A 37 31.97 -26.93 3.98
CA THR A 37 32.76 -26.86 2.74
C THR A 37 32.04 -27.57 1.59
N ASP A 38 31.55 -28.77 1.85
CA ASP A 38 30.79 -29.56 0.87
C ASP A 38 29.44 -28.85 0.55
N ALA A 39 28.83 -28.19 1.55
CA ALA A 39 27.61 -27.44 1.34
C ALA A 39 27.81 -26.24 0.36
N ILE A 40 28.92 -25.54 0.48
CA ILE A 40 29.26 -24.43 -0.42
C ILE A 40 29.52 -24.97 -1.83
N GLU A 41 30.21 -26.12 -1.95
CA GLU A 41 30.46 -26.74 -3.25
C GLU A 41 29.17 -27.19 -3.94
N GLU A 42 28.26 -27.81 -3.20
CA GLU A 42 26.93 -28.20 -3.69
C GLU A 42 26.14 -26.94 -4.16
N CYS A 43 26.18 -25.83 -3.40
CA CYS A 43 25.51 -24.58 -3.79
C CYS A 43 26.11 -23.89 -5.03
N LYS A 44 27.37 -24.18 -5.40
CA LYS A 44 27.96 -23.73 -6.67
C LYS A 44 27.46 -24.53 -7.87
N GLN A 45 27.21 -25.84 -7.66
CA GLN A 45 26.84 -26.76 -8.72
C GLN A 45 25.31 -26.84 -8.92
N HIS A 46 24.56 -26.67 -7.85
CA HIS A 46 23.09 -26.86 -7.81
C HIS A 46 22.39 -25.64 -7.21
N LYS A 47 21.18 -25.39 -7.68
CA LYS A 47 20.31 -24.36 -7.12
C LYS A 47 19.25 -25.00 -6.21
N PHE A 48 19.35 -24.75 -4.91
CA PHE A 48 18.42 -25.26 -3.92
C PHE A 48 17.30 -24.26 -3.64
N ASP A 49 16.09 -24.80 -3.35
CA ASP A 49 14.94 -24.02 -2.95
C ASP A 49 15.02 -23.58 -1.48
N LEU A 50 15.75 -24.36 -0.64
CA LEU A 50 16.04 -24.02 0.76
C LEU A 50 17.22 -24.86 1.27
N VAL A 51 18.01 -24.27 2.17
CA VAL A 51 19.10 -24.93 2.90
C VAL A 51 18.74 -25.04 4.37
N LEU A 52 18.80 -26.26 4.92
CA LEU A 52 18.80 -26.54 6.37
C LEU A 52 20.27 -26.66 6.81
N LEU A 53 20.73 -25.85 7.77
CA LEU A 53 22.13 -25.69 8.11
C LEU A 53 22.36 -25.79 9.62
N ASP A 54 23.14 -26.78 10.06
CA ASP A 54 23.60 -26.86 11.46
C ASP A 54 24.66 -25.80 11.74
N GLU A 55 24.63 -25.25 12.96
CA GLU A 55 25.62 -24.27 13.43
C GLU A 55 26.94 -24.97 13.83
N MET A 56 26.84 -26.08 14.55
CA MET A 56 28.00 -26.73 15.14
C MET A 56 28.52 -27.85 14.26
N MET A 57 29.42 -27.54 13.35
CA MET A 57 30.04 -28.52 12.44
C MET A 57 31.55 -28.44 12.49
N PRO A 58 32.26 -29.57 12.24
CA PRO A 58 33.71 -29.55 12.12
C PRO A 58 34.16 -28.77 10.89
N GLY A 59 35.23 -27.99 11.05
CA GLY A 59 35.78 -27.13 10.01
C GLY A 59 35.25 -25.70 10.10
N ILE A 60 34.52 -25.26 9.08
CA ILE A 60 33.86 -23.95 9.09
C ILE A 60 32.52 -24.03 9.81
N SER A 61 32.19 -23.00 10.61
CA SER A 61 30.93 -22.93 11.36
C SER A 61 29.71 -22.76 10.43
N GLY A 62 28.50 -23.00 10.98
CA GLY A 62 27.27 -22.76 10.26
C GLY A 62 27.10 -21.29 9.87
N LEU A 63 27.49 -20.35 10.72
CA LEU A 63 27.43 -18.90 10.41
C LEU A 63 28.37 -18.50 9.27
N GLU A 64 29.60 -19.03 9.26
CA GLU A 64 30.54 -18.78 8.17
C GLU A 64 30.06 -19.43 6.86
N THR A 65 29.47 -20.62 6.93
CA THR A 65 28.85 -21.32 5.80
C THR A 65 27.65 -20.52 5.26
N LEU A 66 26.78 -20.01 6.14
CA LEU A 66 25.64 -19.15 5.80
C LEU A 66 26.10 -17.93 5.00
N GLN A 67 27.13 -17.22 5.48
CA GLN A 67 27.63 -16.03 4.83
C GLN A 67 28.07 -16.33 3.39
N GLN A 68 28.85 -17.39 3.18
CA GLN A 68 29.32 -17.80 1.86
C GLN A 68 28.19 -18.26 0.93
N ILE A 69 27.21 -19.00 1.46
CA ILE A 69 26.01 -19.39 0.68
C ILE A 69 25.23 -18.14 0.27
N LYS A 70 25.08 -17.14 1.15
CA LYS A 70 24.38 -15.88 0.84
C LYS A 70 25.13 -15.02 -0.17
N GLU A 71 26.44 -15.07 -0.22
CA GLU A 71 27.26 -14.43 -1.25
C GLU A 71 27.04 -15.07 -2.64
N LEU A 72 26.97 -16.41 -2.69
CA LEU A 72 26.72 -17.18 -3.92
C LEU A 72 25.28 -17.08 -4.40
N SER A 73 24.34 -17.17 -3.48
CA SER A 73 22.89 -17.23 -3.75
C SER A 73 22.09 -16.41 -2.74
N PRO A 74 22.04 -15.06 -2.88
CA PRO A 74 21.36 -14.19 -1.90
C PRO A 74 19.88 -14.49 -1.69
N ALA A 75 19.23 -15.01 -2.73
CA ALA A 75 17.78 -15.30 -2.73
C ALA A 75 17.43 -16.67 -2.09
N THR A 76 18.38 -17.60 -1.97
CA THR A 76 18.11 -18.92 -1.39
C THR A 76 17.86 -18.80 0.12
N PRO A 77 16.69 -19.20 0.62
CA PRO A 77 16.41 -19.19 2.04
C PRO A 77 17.28 -20.21 2.78
N VAL A 78 17.90 -19.78 3.88
CA VAL A 78 18.70 -20.63 4.77
C VAL A 78 18.03 -20.66 6.13
N VAL A 79 17.78 -21.84 6.65
CA VAL A 79 17.21 -22.09 7.97
C VAL A 79 18.28 -22.71 8.85
N MET A 80 18.61 -22.02 9.94
CA MET A 80 19.56 -22.56 10.93
C MET A 80 18.89 -23.61 11.79
N VAL A 81 19.57 -24.75 12.01
CA VAL A 81 19.08 -25.86 12.84
C VAL A 81 20.18 -26.19 13.88
N THR A 82 20.01 -25.82 15.14
CA THR A 82 21.07 -25.88 16.13
C THR A 82 20.61 -26.35 17.49
N LYS A 83 21.57 -26.83 18.31
CA LYS A 83 21.38 -27.24 19.72
C LYS A 83 21.46 -26.02 20.68
N SER A 84 21.94 -24.86 20.23
CA SER A 84 22.18 -23.70 21.07
C SER A 84 20.98 -22.75 21.10
N GLU A 85 20.60 -22.31 22.29
CA GLU A 85 19.64 -21.23 22.55
C GLU A 85 20.38 -19.92 22.88
N GLU A 86 21.67 -19.79 22.56
CA GLU A 86 22.45 -18.61 22.86
C GLU A 86 21.99 -17.42 22.05
N GLU A 87 21.58 -16.37 22.74
CA GLU A 87 21.03 -15.14 22.16
C GLU A 87 21.99 -14.50 21.15
N ASN A 88 23.29 -14.53 21.42
CA ASN A 88 24.33 -13.98 20.54
C ASN A 88 24.39 -14.69 19.16
N ILE A 89 24.20 -16.01 19.12
CA ILE A 89 24.21 -16.79 17.86
C ILE A 89 22.94 -16.47 17.08
N MET A 90 21.80 -16.36 17.75
CA MET A 90 20.53 -15.95 17.14
C MET A 90 20.60 -14.56 16.53
N ASP A 91 21.16 -13.60 17.25
CA ASP A 91 21.33 -12.22 16.77
C ASP A 91 22.25 -12.13 15.54
N GLN A 92 23.36 -12.86 15.55
CA GLN A 92 24.27 -12.95 14.41
C GLN A 92 23.63 -13.60 13.19
N ALA A 93 22.87 -14.67 13.40
CA ALA A 93 22.14 -15.36 12.33
C ALA A 93 21.06 -14.46 11.72
N ILE A 94 20.30 -13.73 12.55
CA ILE A 94 19.31 -12.74 12.10
C ILE A 94 20.01 -11.61 11.32
N GLY A 95 21.13 -11.09 11.83
CA GLY A 95 21.94 -10.10 11.13
C GLY A 95 22.47 -10.56 9.78
N SER A 96 22.70 -11.87 9.63
CA SER A 96 23.12 -12.53 8.38
C SER A 96 21.95 -12.92 7.47
N LYS A 97 20.74 -12.44 7.75
CA LYS A 97 19.51 -12.61 6.92
C LYS A 97 19.08 -14.08 6.75
N ILE A 98 19.05 -14.84 7.84
CA ILE A 98 18.44 -16.18 7.82
C ILE A 98 16.94 -16.08 7.52
N ALA A 99 16.38 -17.17 6.98
CA ALA A 99 14.95 -17.27 6.71
C ALA A 99 14.15 -17.73 7.95
N ASP A 100 14.74 -18.59 8.78
CA ASP A 100 14.16 -19.13 10.01
C ASP A 100 15.22 -19.77 10.91
N TYR A 101 14.85 -20.12 12.15
CA TYR A 101 15.71 -20.72 13.14
C TYR A 101 14.98 -21.87 13.85
N LEU A 102 15.60 -23.06 13.91
CA LEU A 102 15.04 -24.25 14.52
C LEU A 102 15.98 -24.80 15.60
N ILE A 103 15.43 -25.17 16.75
CA ILE A 103 16.20 -25.70 17.87
C ILE A 103 16.07 -27.23 17.91
N LYS A 104 17.21 -27.93 17.98
CA LYS A 104 17.23 -29.40 18.16
C LYS A 104 16.80 -29.78 19.59
N PRO A 105 16.00 -30.85 19.77
CA PRO A 105 15.56 -31.82 18.77
C PRO A 105 14.41 -31.30 17.91
N VAL A 106 14.55 -31.35 16.59
CA VAL A 106 13.58 -30.83 15.65
C VAL A 106 12.47 -31.84 15.38
N ASN A 107 11.22 -31.39 15.47
CA ASN A 107 10.09 -32.23 15.09
C ASN A 107 9.94 -32.20 13.54
N PRO A 108 9.74 -33.35 12.86
CA PRO A 108 9.56 -33.41 11.41
C PRO A 108 8.44 -32.48 10.88
N ASN A 109 7.34 -32.34 11.63
CA ASN A 109 6.26 -31.43 11.25
C ASN A 109 6.65 -29.94 11.36
N GLN A 110 7.55 -29.59 12.30
CA GLN A 110 8.08 -28.24 12.43
C GLN A 110 8.95 -27.88 11.22
N ILE A 111 9.82 -28.81 10.80
CA ILE A 111 10.60 -28.63 9.56
C ILE A 111 9.66 -28.47 8.37
N LEU A 112 8.65 -29.33 8.23
CA LEU A 112 7.69 -29.23 7.13
C LEU A 112 6.94 -27.89 7.11
N LEU A 113 6.56 -27.35 8.28
CA LEU A 113 5.94 -26.05 8.39
C LEU A 113 6.88 -24.91 7.95
N THR A 114 8.14 -24.98 8.37
CA THR A 114 9.19 -24.03 7.96
C THR A 114 9.44 -24.07 6.45
N LEU A 115 9.50 -25.27 5.85
CA LEU A 115 9.62 -25.43 4.40
C LEU A 115 8.44 -24.82 3.67
N LYS A 116 7.20 -25.11 4.09
CA LYS A 116 5.99 -24.53 3.49
C LYS A 116 6.00 -22.99 3.59
N LYS A 117 6.37 -22.45 4.74
CA LYS A 117 6.46 -21.00 4.97
C LYS A 117 7.47 -20.33 4.04
N ASN A 118 8.62 -20.96 3.78
CA ASN A 118 9.72 -20.34 3.06
C ASN A 118 9.74 -20.65 1.56
N ILE A 119 9.27 -21.84 1.14
CA ILE A 119 9.24 -22.27 -0.27
C ILE A 119 7.88 -21.97 -0.91
N HIS A 120 6.78 -22.32 -0.24
CA HIS A 120 5.44 -22.29 -0.82
C HIS A 120 4.58 -21.10 -0.37
N ARG A 121 5.13 -20.17 0.41
CA ARG A 121 4.36 -19.03 0.95
C ARG A 121 3.59 -18.28 -0.13
N LYS A 122 4.24 -17.94 -1.24
CA LYS A 122 3.60 -17.22 -2.34
C LYS A 122 2.45 -18.01 -2.95
N GLN A 123 2.64 -19.31 -3.17
CA GLN A 123 1.62 -20.18 -3.74
C GLN A 123 0.44 -20.36 -2.77
N ILE A 124 0.71 -20.63 -1.48
CA ILE A 124 -0.34 -20.80 -0.46
C ILE A 124 -1.14 -19.49 -0.29
N VAL A 125 -0.47 -18.36 -0.23
CA VAL A 125 -1.14 -17.04 -0.17
C VAL A 125 -1.99 -16.83 -1.41
N SER A 126 -1.46 -17.13 -2.60
CA SER A 126 -2.20 -17.02 -3.86
C SER A 126 -3.46 -17.89 -3.87
N GLU A 127 -3.36 -19.17 -3.49
CA GLU A 127 -4.50 -20.11 -3.44
C GLU A 127 -5.57 -19.65 -2.43
N VAL A 128 -5.17 -19.20 -1.25
CA VAL A 128 -6.08 -18.67 -0.22
C VAL A 128 -6.78 -17.39 -0.70
N THR A 129 -6.04 -16.47 -1.30
CA THR A 129 -6.58 -15.22 -1.85
C THR A 129 -7.58 -15.49 -2.99
N GLN A 130 -7.23 -16.38 -3.91
CA GLN A 130 -8.12 -16.77 -5.03
C GLN A 130 -9.42 -17.41 -4.52
N THR A 131 -9.31 -18.34 -3.57
CA THR A 131 -10.49 -18.99 -2.96
C THR A 131 -11.35 -17.96 -2.22
N GLY A 132 -10.72 -17.05 -1.48
CA GLY A 132 -11.41 -15.96 -0.79
C GLY A 132 -12.17 -15.04 -1.76
N TYR A 133 -11.56 -14.67 -2.88
CA TYR A 133 -12.22 -13.86 -3.90
C TYR A 133 -13.39 -14.61 -4.56
N GLN A 134 -13.20 -15.87 -4.93
CA GLN A 134 -14.28 -16.69 -5.51
C GLN A 134 -15.50 -16.80 -4.61
N GLN A 135 -15.29 -16.98 -3.30
CA GLN A 135 -16.38 -17.00 -2.31
C GLN A 135 -17.11 -15.66 -2.20
N ASN A 136 -16.39 -14.54 -2.39
CA ASN A 136 -16.96 -13.20 -2.30
C ASN A 136 -17.49 -12.65 -3.64
N PHE A 137 -17.21 -13.31 -4.75
CA PHE A 137 -17.53 -12.81 -6.09
C PHE A 137 -19.03 -12.50 -6.26
N GLN A 138 -19.89 -13.42 -5.85
CA GLN A 138 -21.35 -13.25 -5.98
C GLN A 138 -21.86 -12.11 -5.08
N ASP A 139 -21.34 -11.99 -3.88
CA ASP A 139 -21.71 -10.94 -2.94
C ASP A 139 -21.31 -9.55 -3.44
N ILE A 140 -20.12 -9.44 -4.06
CA ILE A 140 -19.67 -8.19 -4.68
C ILE A 140 -20.57 -7.82 -5.87
N SER A 141 -20.88 -8.76 -6.75
CA SER A 141 -21.77 -8.52 -7.89
C SER A 141 -23.19 -8.13 -7.43
N MET A 142 -23.73 -8.79 -6.41
CA MET A 142 -25.02 -8.41 -5.83
C MET A 142 -24.98 -7.02 -5.20
N GLN A 143 -23.90 -6.68 -4.51
CA GLN A 143 -23.71 -5.35 -3.94
C GLN A 143 -23.70 -4.28 -5.04
N ILE A 144 -22.94 -4.47 -6.12
CA ILE A 144 -22.87 -3.54 -7.26
C ILE A 144 -24.25 -3.32 -7.88
N MET A 145 -25.04 -4.40 -8.07
CA MET A 145 -26.38 -4.31 -8.63
C MET A 145 -27.38 -3.56 -7.74
N ASN A 146 -27.16 -3.60 -6.43
CA ASN A 146 -28.08 -3.02 -5.43
C ASN A 146 -27.62 -1.66 -4.88
N CYS A 147 -26.58 -1.03 -5.46
CA CYS A 147 -26.12 0.29 -5.05
C CYS A 147 -27.12 1.38 -5.45
N ASP A 148 -27.84 1.91 -4.46
CA ASP A 148 -28.85 2.97 -4.65
C ASP A 148 -28.42 4.32 -4.06
N THR A 149 -27.45 4.32 -3.14
CA THR A 149 -26.93 5.52 -2.48
C THR A 149 -25.45 5.74 -2.80
N ILE A 150 -24.94 6.96 -2.56
CA ILE A 150 -23.51 7.26 -2.73
C ILE A 150 -22.65 6.44 -1.76
N ASP A 151 -23.15 6.14 -0.58
CA ASP A 151 -22.42 5.37 0.43
C ASP A 151 -22.32 3.89 0.04
N ASP A 152 -23.35 3.31 -0.60
CA ASP A 152 -23.28 1.97 -1.18
C ASP A 152 -22.16 1.89 -2.24
N TRP A 153 -22.04 2.93 -3.11
CA TRP A 153 -21.00 3.01 -4.12
C TRP A 153 -19.60 3.18 -3.51
N LYS A 154 -19.45 3.95 -2.43
CA LYS A 154 -18.19 4.05 -1.69
C LYS A 154 -17.76 2.69 -1.14
N ASP A 155 -18.68 1.94 -0.55
CA ASP A 155 -18.39 0.63 0.02
C ASP A 155 -18.07 -0.41 -1.06
N ALA A 156 -18.81 -0.41 -2.18
CA ALA A 156 -18.49 -1.26 -3.32
C ALA A 156 -17.10 -0.94 -3.88
N TYR A 157 -16.74 0.33 -4.01
CA TYR A 157 -15.41 0.76 -4.48
C TYR A 157 -14.29 0.34 -3.52
N ARG A 158 -14.46 0.52 -2.19
CA ARG A 158 -13.49 0.06 -1.18
C ARG A 158 -13.24 -1.45 -1.31
N ARG A 159 -14.28 -2.22 -1.52
CA ARG A 159 -14.22 -3.67 -1.64
C ARG A 159 -13.52 -4.12 -2.94
N LEU A 160 -13.81 -3.45 -4.06
CA LEU A 160 -13.12 -3.71 -5.33
C LEU A 160 -11.62 -3.38 -5.24
N VAL A 161 -11.24 -2.25 -4.64
CA VAL A 161 -9.83 -1.88 -4.44
C VAL A 161 -9.13 -2.84 -3.47
N HIS A 162 -9.81 -3.30 -2.42
CA HIS A 162 -9.24 -4.34 -1.54
C HIS A 162 -8.84 -5.58 -2.33
N TRP A 163 -9.74 -6.12 -3.15
CA TRP A 163 -9.44 -7.31 -3.95
C TRP A 163 -8.41 -7.04 -5.06
N GLU A 164 -8.37 -5.84 -5.62
CA GLU A 164 -7.33 -5.46 -6.57
C GLU A 164 -5.93 -5.54 -5.96
N LEU A 165 -5.77 -5.05 -4.73
CA LEU A 165 -4.50 -5.12 -4.01
C LEU A 165 -4.15 -6.56 -3.60
N GLU A 166 -5.11 -7.33 -3.10
CA GLU A 166 -4.87 -8.72 -2.71
C GLU A 166 -4.50 -9.60 -3.91
N LEU A 167 -5.20 -9.44 -5.05
CA LEU A 167 -4.94 -10.22 -6.26
C LEU A 167 -3.72 -9.75 -7.04
N SER A 168 -3.26 -8.51 -6.86
CA SER A 168 -2.08 -7.97 -7.54
C SER A 168 -0.79 -8.77 -7.29
N SER A 169 -0.73 -9.48 -6.17
CA SER A 169 0.39 -10.34 -5.78
C SER A 169 0.28 -11.77 -6.31
N THR A 170 -0.80 -12.10 -7.05
CA THR A 170 -1.10 -13.45 -7.51
C THR A 170 -1.13 -13.52 -9.04
N ASP A 171 -0.49 -14.54 -9.62
CA ASP A 171 -0.64 -14.86 -11.03
C ASP A 171 -1.93 -15.68 -11.21
N SER A 172 -3.08 -15.02 -11.43
CA SER A 172 -4.34 -15.73 -11.53
C SER A 172 -5.32 -15.14 -12.54
N ASN A 173 -6.17 -16.00 -13.09
CA ASN A 173 -7.31 -15.62 -13.93
C ASN A 173 -8.36 -14.79 -13.17
N MET A 174 -8.24 -14.67 -11.84
CA MET A 174 -9.15 -13.88 -11.00
C MET A 174 -9.03 -12.39 -11.25
N THR A 175 -7.88 -11.93 -11.74
CA THR A 175 -7.66 -10.52 -12.13
C THR A 175 -8.59 -10.10 -13.26
N GLU A 176 -8.82 -10.98 -14.24
CA GLU A 176 -9.76 -10.70 -15.34
C GLU A 176 -11.21 -10.63 -14.85
N MET A 177 -11.60 -11.53 -13.93
CA MET A 177 -12.93 -11.51 -13.32
C MET A 177 -13.15 -10.24 -12.51
N LEU A 178 -12.14 -9.80 -11.73
CA LEU A 178 -12.21 -8.54 -10.99
C LEU A 178 -12.32 -7.35 -11.94
N GLN A 179 -11.58 -7.36 -13.05
CA GLN A 179 -11.66 -6.29 -14.05
C GLN A 179 -13.08 -6.19 -14.65
N MET A 180 -13.74 -7.31 -14.94
CA MET A 180 -15.14 -7.31 -15.39
C MET A 180 -16.07 -6.70 -14.32
N GLN A 181 -15.91 -7.03 -13.03
CA GLN A 181 -16.71 -6.42 -11.96
C GLN A 181 -16.44 -4.91 -11.82
N LYS A 182 -15.19 -4.47 -11.98
CA LYS A 182 -14.85 -3.04 -11.98
C LYS A 182 -15.51 -2.30 -13.14
N GLU A 183 -15.57 -2.89 -14.33
CA GLU A 183 -16.26 -2.32 -15.48
C GLU A 183 -17.78 -2.24 -15.25
N GLU A 184 -18.38 -3.29 -14.68
CA GLU A 184 -19.80 -3.29 -14.30
C GLU A 184 -20.09 -2.19 -13.26
N ALA A 185 -19.27 -2.08 -12.23
CA ALA A 185 -19.38 -1.05 -11.21
C ALA A 185 -19.25 0.36 -11.82
N ASN A 186 -18.28 0.60 -12.69
CA ASN A 186 -18.10 1.89 -13.36
C ASN A 186 -19.32 2.24 -14.23
N ASN A 187 -19.88 1.29 -14.95
CA ASN A 187 -21.08 1.50 -15.76
C ASN A 187 -22.32 1.80 -14.89
N GLY A 188 -22.46 1.09 -13.77
CA GLY A 188 -23.53 1.32 -12.79
C GLY A 188 -23.40 2.70 -12.13
N PHE A 189 -22.21 3.02 -11.64
CA PHE A 189 -21.91 4.31 -11.04
C PHE A 189 -22.11 5.48 -12.01
N ALA A 190 -21.71 5.35 -13.27
CA ALA A 190 -21.95 6.38 -14.27
C ALA A 190 -23.45 6.65 -14.47
N LYS A 191 -24.29 5.62 -14.48
CA LYS A 191 -25.76 5.76 -14.55
C LYS A 191 -26.31 6.45 -13.29
N PHE A 192 -25.81 6.05 -12.12
CA PHE A 192 -26.17 6.66 -10.83
C PHE A 192 -25.83 8.16 -10.82
N ILE A 193 -24.61 8.53 -11.19
CA ILE A 193 -24.17 9.94 -11.29
C ILE A 193 -25.04 10.72 -12.28
N LYS A 194 -25.30 10.21 -13.47
CA LYS A 194 -26.17 10.87 -14.46
C LYS A 194 -27.56 11.15 -13.93
N LYS A 195 -28.08 10.28 -13.09
CA LYS A 195 -29.42 10.42 -12.48
C LYS A 195 -29.44 11.47 -11.37
N HIS A 196 -28.39 11.57 -10.57
CA HIS A 196 -28.41 12.33 -9.30
C HIS A 196 -27.60 13.62 -9.33
N TYR A 197 -26.55 13.73 -10.14
CA TYR A 197 -25.58 14.82 -10.08
C TYR A 197 -26.20 16.22 -10.22
N LEU A 198 -27.10 16.43 -11.20
CA LEU A 198 -27.75 17.72 -11.40
C LEU A 198 -28.58 18.18 -10.19
N SER A 199 -29.18 17.25 -9.46
CA SER A 199 -29.90 17.57 -8.24
C SER A 199 -28.96 18.01 -7.10
N TRP A 200 -27.75 17.46 -7.04
CA TRP A 200 -26.76 17.82 -6.01
C TRP A 200 -26.12 19.19 -6.21
N VAL A 201 -25.96 19.61 -7.47
CA VAL A 201 -25.38 20.92 -7.81
C VAL A 201 -26.39 22.02 -7.99
N ALA A 202 -27.70 21.73 -7.85
CA ALA A 202 -28.74 22.72 -7.97
C ALA A 202 -28.63 23.80 -6.88
N PRO A 203 -28.94 25.08 -7.18
CA PRO A 203 -28.86 26.16 -6.20
C PRO A 203 -29.70 25.90 -4.96
N GLY A 204 -29.14 26.12 -3.78
CA GLY A 204 -29.85 26.04 -2.49
C GLY A 204 -29.99 24.60 -1.92
N VAL A 205 -29.45 23.57 -2.56
CA VAL A 205 -29.47 22.20 -2.06
C VAL A 205 -28.51 22.04 -0.89
N THR A 206 -29.02 21.57 0.24
CA THR A 206 -28.27 21.30 1.45
C THR A 206 -28.10 19.78 1.71
N GLU A 207 -29.07 18.98 1.27
CA GLU A 207 -29.04 17.52 1.39
C GLU A 207 -28.39 16.89 0.15
N ARG A 208 -27.07 16.77 0.19
CA ARG A 208 -26.26 16.18 -0.86
C ARG A 208 -25.03 15.53 -0.28
N PRO A 209 -24.37 14.63 -1.01
CA PRO A 209 -23.06 14.10 -0.61
C PRO A 209 -22.05 15.21 -0.33
N LEU A 210 -21.03 14.91 0.46
CA LEU A 210 -19.87 15.80 0.60
C LEU A 210 -19.23 15.98 -0.77
N MET A 211 -19.13 17.23 -1.26
CA MET A 211 -18.55 17.53 -2.57
C MET A 211 -17.33 18.46 -2.44
N SER A 212 -16.58 18.63 -3.54
CA SER A 212 -15.36 19.45 -3.57
C SER A 212 -15.52 20.82 -2.88
N PRO A 213 -16.57 21.63 -3.14
CA PRO A 213 -16.73 22.94 -2.48
C PRO A 213 -17.01 22.87 -0.97
N ASP A 214 -17.40 21.70 -0.47
CA ASP A 214 -17.84 21.54 0.93
C ASP A 214 -16.69 21.20 1.89
N ILE A 215 -15.51 20.82 1.37
CA ILE A 215 -14.40 20.25 2.16
C ILE A 215 -13.98 21.21 3.29
N PHE A 216 -13.69 22.46 2.99
CA PHE A 216 -13.29 23.42 4.03
C PHE A 216 -14.39 23.63 5.07
N LYS A 217 -15.61 23.86 4.61
CA LYS A 217 -16.76 24.13 5.50
C LYS A 217 -17.08 22.96 6.42
N ARG A 218 -17.02 21.73 5.90
CA ARG A 218 -17.51 20.52 6.61
C ARG A 218 -16.42 19.72 7.30
N LYS A 219 -15.14 19.90 6.94
CA LYS A 219 -14.02 19.14 7.51
C LYS A 219 -12.96 20.07 8.13
N VAL A 220 -12.46 21.08 7.42
CA VAL A 220 -11.34 21.91 7.86
C VAL A 220 -11.76 22.90 8.95
N PHE A 221 -12.79 23.70 8.69
CA PHE A 221 -13.21 24.72 9.66
C PHE A 221 -13.73 24.18 10.98
N PRO A 222 -14.45 23.04 11.03
CA PRO A 222 -14.82 22.43 12.31
C PRO A 222 -13.60 22.05 13.17
N ALA A 223 -12.57 21.42 12.62
CA ALA A 223 -11.36 21.05 13.34
C ALA A 223 -10.64 22.30 13.90
N ILE A 224 -10.51 23.36 13.11
CA ILE A 224 -9.95 24.64 13.59
C ILE A 224 -10.78 25.22 14.73
N ASN A 225 -12.13 25.15 14.66
CA ASN A 225 -13.02 25.66 15.70
C ASN A 225 -12.87 24.89 17.02
N GLU A 226 -12.46 23.64 16.98
CA GLU A 226 -12.11 22.80 18.14
C GLU A 226 -10.72 23.12 18.71
N GLY A 227 -9.99 24.02 18.05
CA GLY A 227 -8.65 24.49 18.48
C GLY A 227 -7.49 23.65 17.90
N GLU A 228 -7.79 22.80 16.93
CA GLU A 228 -6.76 21.97 16.28
C GLU A 228 -5.93 22.77 15.28
N LYS A 229 -4.68 22.38 15.10
CA LYS A 229 -3.80 22.85 14.03
C LYS A 229 -3.93 21.93 12.83
N VAL A 230 -4.46 22.44 11.75
CA VAL A 230 -4.82 21.64 10.58
C VAL A 230 -3.74 21.72 9.51
N PHE A 231 -3.27 20.55 9.05
CA PHE A 231 -2.49 20.40 7.84
C PHE A 231 -3.37 19.76 6.77
N LEU A 232 -3.80 20.55 5.80
CA LEU A 232 -4.52 20.05 4.63
C LEU A 232 -3.53 19.69 3.54
N ILE A 233 -3.24 18.41 3.37
CA ILE A 233 -2.34 17.90 2.34
C ILE A 233 -3.17 17.40 1.17
N VAL A 234 -3.01 18.07 0.01
CA VAL A 234 -3.67 17.67 -1.24
C VAL A 234 -2.63 17.05 -2.16
N ILE A 235 -2.74 15.75 -2.36
CA ILE A 235 -1.85 15.01 -3.25
C ILE A 235 -2.58 14.81 -4.59
N ASP A 236 -2.14 15.54 -5.61
CA ASP A 236 -2.77 15.50 -6.92
C ASP A 236 -2.55 14.15 -7.62
N ASN A 237 -3.60 13.63 -8.26
CA ASN A 237 -3.60 12.35 -8.97
C ASN A 237 -3.22 11.13 -8.08
N PHE A 238 -3.42 11.23 -6.77
CA PHE A 238 -3.17 10.15 -5.82
C PHE A 238 -4.41 9.26 -5.70
N ARG A 239 -4.28 8.00 -6.15
CA ARG A 239 -5.41 7.06 -6.20
C ARG A 239 -5.65 6.38 -4.84
N TYR A 240 -6.88 5.89 -4.66
CA TYR A 240 -7.28 5.22 -3.44
C TYR A 240 -6.49 3.91 -3.17
N ASP A 241 -6.14 3.14 -4.21
CA ASP A 241 -5.28 1.97 -4.08
C ASP A 241 -3.88 2.34 -3.53
N GLN A 242 -3.31 3.44 -3.99
CA GLN A 242 -2.03 3.97 -3.48
C GLN A 242 -2.16 4.42 -2.01
N TRP A 243 -3.27 5.08 -1.66
CA TRP A 243 -3.57 5.42 -0.28
C TRP A 243 -3.66 4.19 0.61
N ARG A 244 -4.34 3.13 0.17
CA ARG A 244 -4.47 1.86 0.93
C ARG A 244 -3.12 1.18 1.20
N VAL A 245 -2.14 1.36 0.33
CA VAL A 245 -0.75 0.91 0.57
C VAL A 245 -0.06 1.82 1.57
N LEU A 246 -0.08 3.14 1.35
CA LEU A 246 0.57 4.12 2.22
C LEU A 246 0.01 4.10 3.65
N SER A 247 -1.30 4.00 3.81
CA SER A 247 -1.95 4.02 5.12
C SER A 247 -1.51 2.87 6.04
N LYS A 248 -1.10 1.73 5.49
CA LYS A 248 -0.54 0.61 6.27
C LYS A 248 0.82 0.97 6.88
N GLU A 249 1.64 1.73 6.16
CA GLU A 249 2.98 2.13 6.60
C GLU A 249 2.93 3.20 7.70
N ILE A 250 1.98 4.12 7.60
CA ILE A 250 1.86 5.24 8.55
C ILE A 250 0.88 4.98 9.71
N GLY A 251 0.14 3.88 9.68
CA GLY A 251 -0.90 3.55 10.66
C GLY A 251 -0.40 3.41 12.11
N ASN A 252 0.90 3.17 12.29
CA ASN A 252 1.52 3.15 13.63
C ASN A 252 1.82 4.55 14.20
N MET A 253 1.75 5.60 13.37
CA MET A 253 2.10 6.98 13.73
C MET A 253 0.88 7.89 13.84
N PHE A 254 -0.25 7.50 13.24
CA PHE A 254 -1.46 8.31 13.14
C PHE A 254 -2.72 7.49 13.42
N ASP A 255 -3.69 8.10 14.09
CA ASP A 255 -5.07 7.61 14.10
C ASP A 255 -5.72 8.04 12.77
N ILE A 256 -6.16 7.06 11.98
CA ILE A 256 -6.65 7.30 10.61
C ILE A 256 -8.17 7.14 10.56
N GLU A 257 -8.88 8.23 10.28
CA GLU A 257 -10.26 8.21 9.83
C GLU A 257 -10.30 8.33 8.29
N GLU A 258 -11.04 7.45 7.63
CA GLU A 258 -11.13 7.39 6.17
C GLU A 258 -12.55 7.69 5.69
N ASP A 259 -12.68 8.69 4.81
CA ASP A 259 -13.93 9.03 4.13
C ASP A 259 -13.66 9.36 2.65
N MET A 260 -14.72 9.34 1.84
CA MET A 260 -14.68 9.72 0.43
C MET A 260 -15.67 10.85 0.18
N TYR A 261 -15.26 11.83 -0.61
CA TYR A 261 -16.15 12.86 -1.09
C TYR A 261 -16.43 12.68 -2.60
N THR A 262 -17.50 13.26 -3.07
CA THR A 262 -17.85 13.28 -4.50
C THR A 262 -17.22 14.52 -5.15
N SER A 263 -16.29 14.30 -6.07
CA SER A 263 -15.72 15.41 -6.85
C SER A 263 -16.78 16.05 -7.74
N ILE A 264 -16.63 17.34 -7.99
CA ILE A 264 -17.42 18.00 -9.04
C ILE A 264 -16.99 17.51 -10.43
N LEU A 265 -17.88 17.62 -11.40
CA LEU A 265 -17.61 17.30 -12.79
C LEU A 265 -17.50 18.59 -13.63
N PRO A 266 -16.50 18.66 -14.54
CA PRO A 266 -15.42 17.70 -14.73
C PRO A 266 -14.44 17.67 -13.55
N THR A 267 -13.79 16.52 -13.37
CA THR A 267 -12.83 16.29 -12.26
C THR A 267 -11.44 16.91 -12.52
N ALA A 268 -11.27 17.60 -13.63
CA ALA A 268 -10.00 18.25 -13.97
C ALA A 268 -9.53 19.18 -12.85
N THR A 269 -8.23 19.21 -12.62
CA THR A 269 -7.59 19.93 -11.52
C THR A 269 -8.03 21.38 -11.40
N GLN A 270 -8.09 22.11 -12.51
CA GLN A 270 -8.51 23.51 -12.56
C GLN A 270 -9.95 23.74 -12.05
N TYR A 271 -10.85 22.77 -12.18
CA TYR A 271 -12.21 22.85 -11.67
C TYR A 271 -12.33 22.29 -10.26
N ALA A 272 -11.98 21.01 -10.08
CA ALA A 272 -12.23 20.29 -8.83
C ALA A 272 -11.38 20.82 -7.68
N ARG A 273 -10.08 21.08 -7.89
CA ARG A 273 -9.19 21.58 -6.85
C ARG A 273 -9.46 23.05 -6.51
N ASN A 274 -9.72 23.89 -7.52
CA ASN A 274 -10.14 25.28 -7.28
C ASN A 274 -11.48 25.34 -6.54
N ALA A 275 -12.40 24.42 -6.77
CA ALA A 275 -13.63 24.33 -6.01
C ALA A 275 -13.40 23.97 -4.53
N ILE A 276 -12.42 23.10 -4.22
CA ILE A 276 -12.00 22.83 -2.83
C ILE A 276 -11.50 24.11 -2.17
N PHE A 277 -10.58 24.82 -2.82
CA PHE A 277 -9.90 25.99 -2.25
C PHE A 277 -10.77 27.23 -2.17
N SER A 278 -11.70 27.40 -3.09
CA SER A 278 -12.63 28.52 -3.06
C SER A 278 -13.90 28.23 -2.24
N GLY A 279 -14.30 26.96 -2.09
CA GLY A 279 -15.61 26.60 -1.55
C GLY A 279 -16.77 27.01 -2.46
N LEU A 280 -16.53 27.12 -3.77
CA LEU A 280 -17.48 27.56 -4.78
C LEU A 280 -17.47 26.61 -5.98
N MET A 281 -18.57 26.60 -6.72
CA MET A 281 -18.61 25.96 -8.03
C MET A 281 -17.86 26.81 -9.07
N PRO A 282 -17.33 26.23 -10.16
CA PRO A 282 -16.56 26.93 -11.19
C PRO A 282 -17.25 28.22 -11.71
N GLU A 283 -18.52 28.13 -12.10
CA GLU A 283 -19.32 29.30 -12.54
C GLU A 283 -19.37 30.40 -11.49
N GLN A 284 -19.39 30.04 -10.21
CA GLN A 284 -19.39 31.03 -9.12
C GLN A 284 -18.02 31.68 -8.94
N ILE A 285 -16.92 30.92 -9.15
CA ILE A 285 -15.57 31.48 -9.11
C ILE A 285 -15.40 32.48 -10.23
N GLU A 286 -15.72 32.11 -11.46
CA GLU A 286 -15.67 33.01 -12.64
C GLU A 286 -16.46 34.29 -12.43
N LYS A 287 -17.67 34.18 -11.90
CA LYS A 287 -18.55 35.33 -11.70
C LYS A 287 -18.12 36.26 -10.56
N MET A 288 -17.62 35.71 -9.44
CA MET A 288 -17.28 36.44 -8.23
C MET A 288 -15.85 36.95 -8.21
N PHE A 289 -14.96 36.23 -8.86
CA PHE A 289 -13.50 36.43 -8.85
C PHE A 289 -12.93 36.23 -10.26
N PRO A 290 -13.38 36.99 -11.28
CA PRO A 290 -12.94 36.80 -12.66
C PRO A 290 -11.41 36.90 -12.82
N GLU A 291 -10.75 37.69 -11.97
CA GLU A 291 -9.30 37.84 -11.97
C GLU A 291 -8.55 36.59 -11.45
N LEU A 292 -9.24 35.68 -10.77
CA LEU A 292 -8.70 34.41 -10.29
C LEU A 292 -9.11 33.20 -11.15
N TRP A 293 -9.99 33.44 -12.14
CA TRP A 293 -10.42 32.44 -13.10
C TRP A 293 -9.43 32.39 -14.27
N VAL A 294 -9.19 31.22 -14.78
CA VAL A 294 -8.36 30.96 -15.97
C VAL A 294 -9.16 30.08 -16.91
N ASP A 295 -9.34 30.53 -18.14
CA ASP A 295 -10.11 29.83 -19.15
C ASP A 295 -9.43 28.55 -19.62
N GLU A 296 -10.22 27.61 -20.18
CA GLU A 296 -9.75 26.31 -20.61
C GLU A 296 -8.73 26.38 -21.74
N ASP A 297 -8.86 27.41 -22.59
CA ASP A 297 -7.99 27.66 -23.74
C ASP A 297 -6.62 28.26 -23.37
N GLU A 298 -6.43 28.71 -22.13
CA GLU A 298 -5.16 29.24 -21.66
C GLU A 298 -4.21 28.07 -21.24
N ASP A 299 -3.07 27.98 -21.89
CA ASP A 299 -2.08 26.90 -21.62
C ASP A 299 -1.36 27.05 -20.28
N GLU A 300 -1.28 28.27 -19.72
CA GLU A 300 -0.57 28.57 -18.50
C GLU A 300 -1.50 29.16 -17.42
N GLY A 301 -1.19 28.91 -16.16
CA GLY A 301 -1.83 29.63 -15.05
C GLY A 301 -2.98 28.93 -14.36
N LYS A 302 -3.48 27.80 -14.87
CA LYS A 302 -4.69 27.10 -14.37
C LYS A 302 -4.71 26.78 -12.87
N ASN A 303 -3.54 26.72 -12.23
CA ASN A 303 -3.37 26.36 -10.82
C ASN A 303 -2.46 27.36 -10.07
N LEU A 304 -2.35 28.60 -10.51
CA LEU A 304 -1.54 29.62 -9.85
C LEU A 304 -2.32 30.41 -8.79
N ASN A 305 -3.65 30.40 -8.85
CA ASN A 305 -4.52 31.22 -8.01
C ASN A 305 -5.05 30.46 -6.77
N GLU A 306 -4.47 29.33 -6.40
CA GLU A 306 -4.94 28.50 -5.30
C GLU A 306 -4.87 29.20 -3.94
N GLU A 307 -3.76 29.85 -3.61
CA GLU A 307 -3.64 30.63 -2.36
C GLU A 307 -4.62 31.81 -2.29
N PRO A 308 -4.78 32.67 -3.32
CA PRO A 308 -5.83 33.69 -3.35
C PRO A 308 -7.24 33.11 -3.17
N LEU A 309 -7.57 31.98 -3.78
CA LEU A 309 -8.87 31.31 -3.61
C LEU A 309 -9.13 30.86 -2.17
N ILE A 310 -8.12 30.30 -1.48
CA ILE A 310 -8.22 29.97 -0.05
C ILE A 310 -8.48 31.22 0.77
N ARG A 311 -7.75 32.30 0.51
CA ARG A 311 -7.91 33.59 1.19
C ARG A 311 -9.32 34.12 1.05
N THR A 312 -9.86 34.15 -0.17
CA THR A 312 -11.24 34.59 -0.41
C THR A 312 -12.27 33.73 0.31
N GLN A 313 -12.00 32.43 0.42
CA GLN A 313 -12.86 31.51 1.17
C GLN A 313 -12.88 31.83 2.66
N ILE A 314 -11.71 31.97 3.29
CA ILE A 314 -11.57 32.34 4.70
C ILE A 314 -12.29 33.68 4.99
N GLU A 315 -12.09 34.69 4.14
CA GLU A 315 -12.72 35.98 4.28
C GLU A 315 -14.25 35.96 4.13
N ARG A 316 -14.78 35.22 3.16
CA ARG A 316 -16.24 35.04 2.97
C ARG A 316 -16.91 34.35 4.18
N TYR A 317 -16.21 33.48 4.87
CA TYR A 317 -16.69 32.89 6.12
C TYR A 317 -16.43 33.78 7.34
N ARG A 318 -15.92 35.03 7.16
CA ARG A 318 -15.57 36.00 8.20
C ARG A 318 -14.62 35.43 9.25
N ARG A 319 -13.74 34.56 8.83
CA ARG A 319 -12.72 33.90 9.68
C ARG A 319 -11.44 34.76 9.70
N ARG A 320 -10.63 34.59 10.75
CA ARG A 320 -9.34 35.26 10.93
C ARG A 320 -8.21 34.27 11.18
N ASP A 321 -8.41 33.04 10.73
CA ASP A 321 -7.44 31.98 10.92
C ASP A 321 -6.14 32.32 10.19
N SER A 322 -5.02 32.13 10.89
CA SER A 322 -3.71 32.22 10.26
C SER A 322 -3.51 31.02 9.34
N PHE A 323 -3.12 31.26 8.10
CA PHE A 323 -2.84 30.15 7.18
C PHE A 323 -1.57 30.36 6.37
N SER A 324 -1.00 29.24 5.90
CA SER A 324 0.06 29.22 4.90
C SER A 324 -0.29 28.29 3.75
N TYR A 325 0.26 28.56 2.58
CA TYR A 325 0.11 27.75 1.38
C TYR A 325 1.48 27.35 0.83
N HIS A 326 1.65 26.08 0.51
CA HIS A 326 2.91 25.52 -0.02
C HIS A 326 2.62 24.56 -1.18
N LYS A 327 3.43 24.66 -2.22
CA LYS A 327 3.38 23.74 -3.37
C LYS A 327 4.69 22.97 -3.46
N VAL A 328 4.57 21.64 -3.49
CA VAL A 328 5.69 20.69 -3.51
C VAL A 328 5.68 19.95 -4.84
N ASN A 329 6.63 20.25 -5.70
CA ASN A 329 6.76 19.63 -7.01
C ASN A 329 7.86 18.59 -7.08
N ASP A 330 8.83 18.62 -6.14
CA ASP A 330 9.99 17.74 -6.10
C ASP A 330 10.49 17.49 -4.66
N SER A 331 11.48 16.62 -4.52
CA SER A 331 12.08 16.28 -3.23
C SER A 331 12.76 17.49 -2.56
N THR A 332 13.38 18.38 -3.32
CA THR A 332 14.03 19.58 -2.79
C THR A 332 13.00 20.54 -2.16
N GLY A 333 11.83 20.68 -2.78
CA GLY A 333 10.70 21.41 -2.22
C GLY A 333 10.18 20.78 -0.93
N ALA A 334 10.11 19.45 -0.89
CA ALA A 334 9.71 18.72 0.32
C ALA A 334 10.71 18.94 1.47
N ASP A 335 12.01 18.83 1.22
CA ASP A 335 13.04 19.05 2.24
C ASP A 335 13.01 20.47 2.82
N LYS A 336 12.81 21.49 1.96
CA LYS A 336 12.64 22.89 2.40
C LYS A 336 11.40 23.08 3.27
N LEU A 337 10.31 22.40 2.95
CA LEU A 337 9.08 22.45 3.73
C LEU A 337 9.28 21.79 5.11
N LEU A 338 9.91 20.60 5.14
CA LEU A 338 10.23 19.88 6.38
C LEU A 338 11.12 20.69 7.30
N ALA A 339 12.13 21.38 6.77
CA ALA A 339 13.02 22.25 7.55
C ALA A 339 12.26 23.40 8.25
N ARG A 340 11.08 23.79 7.77
CA ARG A 340 10.24 24.84 8.32
C ARG A 340 9.03 24.34 9.12
N LEU A 341 8.93 23.06 9.37
CA LEU A 341 7.76 22.45 10.00
C LEU A 341 7.40 23.10 11.34
N ASN A 342 8.40 23.45 12.17
CA ASN A 342 8.18 24.14 13.44
C ASN A 342 7.57 25.55 13.29
N GLU A 343 7.74 26.20 12.15
CA GLU A 343 7.10 27.48 11.86
C GLU A 343 5.64 27.26 11.46
N LEU A 344 5.38 26.23 10.67
CA LEU A 344 4.05 25.88 10.18
C LEU A 344 3.09 25.52 11.31
N THR A 345 3.56 24.86 12.36
CA THR A 345 2.73 24.50 13.53
C THR A 345 2.17 25.71 14.28
N LYS A 346 2.64 26.95 13.99
CA LYS A 346 2.11 28.18 14.58
C LYS A 346 0.82 28.64 13.91
N ASN A 347 0.60 28.28 12.64
CA ASN A 347 -0.61 28.62 11.91
C ASN A 347 -1.79 27.72 12.33
N ASP A 348 -3.00 28.22 12.16
CA ASP A 348 -4.23 27.45 12.37
C ASP A 348 -4.46 26.47 11.23
N LEU A 349 -4.09 26.87 10.00
CA LEU A 349 -4.22 26.06 8.79
C LEU A 349 -2.92 26.09 7.97
N ASN A 350 -2.46 24.95 7.54
CA ASN A 350 -1.37 24.81 6.56
C ASN A 350 -1.88 23.98 5.38
N VAL A 351 -1.90 24.59 4.20
CA VAL A 351 -2.30 23.91 2.96
C VAL A 351 -1.06 23.54 2.17
N ILE A 352 -0.90 22.27 1.90
CA ILE A 352 0.25 21.71 1.17
C ILE A 352 -0.27 20.96 -0.05
N VAL A 353 0.11 21.41 -1.24
CA VAL A 353 -0.24 20.77 -2.50
C VAL A 353 0.97 20.00 -3.01
N VAL A 354 0.82 18.70 -3.20
CA VAL A 354 1.87 17.79 -3.70
C VAL A 354 1.53 17.37 -5.13
N ASN A 355 2.28 17.87 -6.11
CA ASN A 355 2.06 17.57 -7.53
C ASN A 355 2.96 16.45 -8.06
N PHE A 356 3.86 15.90 -7.26
CA PHE A 356 4.88 14.95 -7.71
C PHE A 356 4.27 13.73 -8.42
N ILE A 357 3.16 13.18 -7.91
CA ILE A 357 2.51 11.98 -8.49
C ILE A 357 1.88 12.32 -9.84
N ASP A 358 1.24 13.49 -9.94
CA ASP A 358 0.67 13.97 -11.20
C ASP A 358 1.76 14.16 -12.27
N MET A 359 2.86 14.80 -11.92
CA MET A 359 4.01 14.98 -12.81
C MET A 359 4.60 13.65 -13.29
N LEU A 360 4.69 12.65 -12.42
CA LEU A 360 5.14 11.29 -12.81
C LEU A 360 4.17 10.62 -13.79
N SER A 361 2.89 10.83 -13.66
CA SER A 361 1.89 10.24 -14.56
C SER A 361 1.92 10.86 -15.95
N HIS A 362 2.26 12.15 -16.06
CA HIS A 362 2.44 12.86 -17.34
C HIS A 362 3.80 12.59 -18.02
N ALA A 363 4.80 12.12 -17.27
CA ALA A 363 6.13 11.82 -17.80
C ALA A 363 6.24 10.45 -18.50
N ARG A 364 5.16 9.66 -18.51
CA ARG A 364 5.03 8.37 -19.21
C ARG A 364 4.26 8.55 -20.49
#